data_ac129d495002a3344515dc768d407e0d
#
_entry.id   ac129d495002a3344515dc768d407e0d
#
_cell.length_a   1.000
_cell.length_b   1.000
_cell.length_c   1.000
_cell.angle_alpha   90.00
_cell.angle_beta   90.00
_cell.angle_gamma   90.00
#
_symmetry.space_group_name_H-M   'P 1'
#
loop_
_entity.id
_entity.type
_entity.pdbx_description
1 polymer ?
#
loop_
_entity_poly.entity_id
_entity_poly.type
_entity_poly.pdbx_seq_one_letter_code
_entity_poly.pdbx_strand_id
1 'polypeptide(L)'
;RIANILKQTGAPADAILALTFTESAAANMRRRLVSLIGSRGYYVAIHTFHGFCNKIIRDHPEYFPGIIGGRSATAVDQISILRDVVLRMEAEHLRPYGDSFFYIPSILSAIRSIKNEGISPNDFEELVETEKEEFGKISDLYHEKGAHQGKMKGEYQKKLVSIEKNKELASAYREYQNELRLRKLYDFEDMILEVVRSFSENE
;
A
#
# COMPACT_ATOMS: atom_id res chain seq x y z
N ARG A 1 26.63 -9.90 11.07
CA ARG A 1 25.90 -9.70 12.33
C ARG A 1 25.25 -11.01 12.83
N ILE A 2 24.39 -11.69 12.07
CA ILE A 2 23.67 -12.91 12.48
C ILE A 2 24.67 -13.99 13.00
N ALA A 3 25.72 -14.30 12.24
CA ALA A 3 26.73 -15.28 12.66
C ALA A 3 27.40 -14.91 14.01
N ASN A 4 27.63 -13.64 14.27
CA ASN A 4 28.19 -13.16 15.54
C ASN A 4 27.19 -13.33 16.69
N ILE A 5 25.92 -12.98 16.48
CA ILE A 5 24.85 -13.17 17.49
C ILE A 5 24.83 -14.66 17.88
N LEU A 6 24.70 -15.56 16.91
CA LEU A 6 24.62 -17.00 17.17
C LEU A 6 25.88 -17.59 17.87
N LYS A 7 27.05 -17.00 17.61
CA LYS A 7 28.29 -17.43 18.27
C LYS A 7 28.44 -16.89 19.71
N GLN A 8 27.95 -15.65 19.94
CA GLN A 8 28.14 -14.96 21.22
C GLN A 8 27.06 -15.24 22.23
N THR A 9 25.77 -15.35 21.78
CA THR A 9 24.62 -15.47 22.68
C THR A 9 24.22 -16.92 22.93
N GLY A 10 24.69 -17.88 22.12
CA GLY A 10 24.18 -19.27 22.18
C GLY A 10 22.70 -19.42 21.75
N ALA A 11 22.08 -18.36 21.25
CA ALA A 11 20.67 -18.38 20.82
C ALA A 11 20.43 -19.48 19.78
N PRO A 12 19.26 -20.13 19.79
CA PRO A 12 18.88 -21.08 18.76
C PRO A 12 18.74 -20.37 17.41
N ALA A 13 19.15 -21.01 16.33
CA ALA A 13 19.20 -20.38 15.01
C ALA A 13 17.81 -20.03 14.46
N ASP A 14 16.80 -20.79 14.81
CA ASP A 14 15.39 -20.62 14.47
C ASP A 14 14.71 -19.45 15.23
N ALA A 15 15.32 -18.96 16.29
CA ALA A 15 14.88 -17.73 16.98
C ALA A 15 15.27 -16.44 16.23
N ILE A 16 16.00 -16.54 15.10
CA ILE A 16 16.40 -15.37 14.31
C ILE A 16 15.63 -15.32 13.01
N LEU A 17 14.90 -14.22 12.82
CA LEU A 17 14.25 -13.85 11.58
C LEU A 17 15.08 -12.76 10.88
N ALA A 18 15.39 -12.95 9.60
CA ALA A 18 16.02 -11.96 8.73
C ALA A 18 15.14 -11.72 7.50
N LEU A 19 14.73 -10.47 7.30
CA LEU A 19 13.89 -10.07 6.18
C LEU A 19 14.70 -9.27 5.15
N THR A 20 14.35 -9.46 3.88
CA THR A 20 14.96 -8.76 2.75
C THR A 20 13.91 -8.50 1.67
N PHE A 21 14.25 -7.68 0.66
CA PHE A 21 13.31 -7.31 -0.40
C PHE A 21 13.26 -8.31 -1.56
N THR A 22 14.34 -9.04 -1.82
CA THR A 22 14.43 -9.91 -3.00
C THR A 22 14.81 -11.34 -2.64
N GLU A 23 14.29 -12.30 -3.40
CA GLU A 23 14.66 -13.73 -3.27
C GLU A 23 16.16 -13.95 -3.50
N SER A 24 16.77 -13.21 -4.44
CA SER A 24 18.21 -13.26 -4.70
C SER A 24 19.02 -12.84 -3.46
N ALA A 25 18.57 -11.77 -2.76
CA ALA A 25 19.24 -11.33 -1.53
C ALA A 25 19.05 -12.37 -0.41
N ALA A 26 17.87 -12.95 -0.25
CA ALA A 26 17.62 -14.01 0.73
C ALA A 26 18.50 -15.23 0.47
N ALA A 27 18.62 -15.68 -0.78
CA ALA A 27 19.48 -16.78 -1.17
C ALA A 27 20.97 -16.49 -0.93
N ASN A 28 21.42 -15.26 -1.24
CA ASN A 28 22.79 -14.82 -0.99
C ASN A 28 23.10 -14.75 0.52
N MET A 29 22.18 -14.18 1.33
CA MET A 29 22.33 -14.16 2.79
C MET A 29 22.44 -15.57 3.35
N ARG A 30 21.61 -16.50 2.91
CA ARG A 30 21.63 -17.91 3.34
C ARG A 30 22.95 -18.59 2.99
N ARG A 31 23.41 -18.47 1.74
CA ARG A 31 24.69 -19.04 1.31
C ARG A 31 25.86 -18.51 2.13
N ARG A 32 25.90 -17.20 2.33
CA ARG A 32 26.96 -16.56 3.13
C ARG A 32 26.91 -16.97 4.61
N LEU A 33 25.70 -17.10 5.17
CA LEU A 33 25.54 -17.53 6.56
C LEU A 33 26.01 -18.98 6.73
N VAL A 34 25.62 -19.88 5.85
CA VAL A 34 26.05 -21.28 5.85
C VAL A 34 27.57 -21.39 5.70
N SER A 35 28.23 -20.56 4.88
CA SER A 35 29.72 -20.56 4.77
C SER A 35 30.39 -20.10 6.05
N LEU A 36 29.75 -19.31 6.90
CA LEU A 36 30.33 -18.78 8.16
C LEU A 36 30.11 -19.68 9.39
N ILE A 37 28.98 -20.38 9.45
CA ILE A 37 28.55 -21.16 10.62
C ILE A 37 28.10 -22.59 10.31
N GLY A 38 28.33 -23.05 9.08
CA GLY A 38 27.99 -24.42 8.64
C GLY A 38 26.48 -24.66 8.58
N SER A 39 26.07 -25.91 8.79
CA SER A 39 24.67 -26.37 8.68
C SER A 39 23.68 -25.60 9.59
N ARG A 40 24.14 -25.03 10.71
CA ARG A 40 23.30 -24.19 11.57
C ARG A 40 22.71 -22.98 10.84
N GLY A 41 23.35 -22.49 9.78
CA GLY A 41 22.86 -21.39 8.95
C GLY A 41 21.56 -21.70 8.19
N TYR A 42 21.22 -22.95 7.98
CA TYR A 42 19.95 -23.34 7.34
C TYR A 42 18.73 -23.14 8.24
N TYR A 43 18.92 -23.20 9.55
CA TYR A 43 17.81 -23.07 10.51
C TYR A 43 17.43 -21.59 10.77
N VAL A 44 18.25 -20.62 10.36
CA VAL A 44 17.87 -19.20 10.44
C VAL A 44 16.76 -18.92 9.44
N ALA A 45 15.68 -18.32 9.92
CA ALA A 45 14.56 -17.91 9.08
C ALA A 45 14.96 -16.69 8.23
N ILE A 46 15.29 -16.91 6.95
CA ILE A 46 15.64 -15.84 6.00
C ILE A 46 14.59 -15.85 4.90
N HIS A 47 13.82 -14.77 4.78
CA HIS A 47 12.71 -14.61 3.86
C HIS A 47 12.71 -13.23 3.21
N THR A 48 12.01 -13.09 2.09
CA THR A 48 11.50 -11.79 1.68
C THR A 48 10.33 -11.38 2.57
N PHE A 49 9.96 -10.09 2.62
CA PHE A 49 8.76 -9.65 3.34
C PHE A 49 7.53 -10.42 2.87
N HIS A 50 7.32 -10.52 1.56
CA HIS A 50 6.22 -11.27 0.98
C HIS A 50 6.28 -12.77 1.30
N GLY A 51 7.46 -13.37 1.18
CA GLY A 51 7.66 -14.78 1.49
C GLY A 51 7.37 -15.11 2.95
N PHE A 52 7.73 -14.20 3.86
CA PHE A 52 7.40 -14.32 5.28
C PHE A 52 5.89 -14.21 5.53
N CYS A 53 5.23 -13.17 4.98
CA CYS A 53 3.78 -13.00 5.11
C CYS A 53 3.01 -14.21 4.56
N ASN A 54 3.38 -14.70 3.37
CA ASN A 54 2.78 -15.92 2.81
C ASN A 54 2.96 -17.14 3.72
N LYS A 55 4.12 -17.26 4.37
CA LYS A 55 4.36 -18.35 5.32
C LYS A 55 3.44 -18.23 6.53
N ILE A 56 3.34 -17.05 7.15
CA ILE A 56 2.46 -16.80 8.30
C ILE A 56 1.00 -17.11 7.96
N ILE A 57 0.50 -16.59 6.84
CA ILE A 57 -0.90 -16.81 6.40
C ILE A 57 -1.18 -18.31 6.19
N ARG A 58 -0.24 -19.03 5.59
CA ARG A 58 -0.40 -20.47 5.35
C ARG A 58 -0.33 -21.29 6.64
N ASP A 59 0.55 -20.92 7.55
CA ASP A 59 0.77 -21.64 8.80
C ASP A 59 -0.33 -21.35 9.84
N HIS A 60 -1.02 -20.19 9.71
CA HIS A 60 -2.05 -19.70 10.64
C HIS A 60 -3.29 -19.17 9.91
N PRO A 61 -3.94 -19.97 9.04
CA PRO A 61 -5.02 -19.51 8.17
C PRO A 61 -6.23 -18.97 8.93
N GLU A 62 -6.44 -19.39 10.16
CA GLU A 62 -7.54 -18.96 11.03
C GLU A 62 -7.53 -17.46 11.35
N TYR A 63 -6.37 -16.81 11.28
CA TYR A 63 -6.24 -15.36 11.50
C TYR A 63 -6.42 -14.52 10.23
N PHE A 64 -6.56 -15.15 9.06
CA PHE A 64 -6.58 -14.45 7.77
C PHE A 64 -7.81 -14.78 6.90
N PRO A 65 -9.05 -14.66 7.45
CA PRO A 65 -10.26 -15.05 6.72
C PRO A 65 -10.48 -14.24 5.44
N GLY A 66 -9.94 -13.00 5.38
CA GLY A 66 -10.03 -12.13 4.20
C GLY A 66 -9.13 -12.56 3.02
N ILE A 67 -8.09 -13.36 3.30
CA ILE A 67 -7.13 -13.85 2.30
C ILE A 67 -7.39 -15.32 1.95
N ILE A 68 -7.81 -16.10 2.94
CA ILE A 68 -8.07 -17.54 2.75
C ILE A 68 -9.23 -17.75 1.77
N GLY A 69 -8.98 -18.63 0.79
CA GLY A 69 -9.92 -18.87 -0.31
C GLY A 69 -9.91 -17.83 -1.43
N GLY A 70 -9.05 -16.81 -1.31
CA GLY A 70 -8.73 -15.88 -2.35
C GLY A 70 -7.43 -16.22 -3.09
N ARG A 71 -7.11 -15.42 -4.11
CA ARG A 71 -5.83 -15.48 -4.82
C ARG A 71 -5.20 -14.10 -4.93
N SER A 72 -3.89 -14.07 -5.09
CA SER A 72 -3.19 -12.82 -5.39
C SER A 72 -3.65 -12.23 -6.73
N ALA A 73 -3.96 -10.95 -6.74
CA ALA A 73 -4.31 -10.19 -7.92
C ALA A 73 -3.09 -10.01 -8.82
N THR A 74 -3.20 -10.43 -10.08
CA THR A 74 -2.17 -10.14 -11.09
C THR A 74 -2.21 -8.66 -11.50
N ALA A 75 -1.16 -8.18 -12.16
CA ALA A 75 -1.16 -6.82 -12.73
C ALA A 75 -2.35 -6.60 -13.70
N VAL A 76 -2.74 -7.63 -14.43
CA VAL A 76 -3.89 -7.59 -15.34
C VAL A 76 -5.19 -7.45 -14.56
N ASP A 77 -5.37 -8.22 -13.48
CA ASP A 77 -6.54 -8.11 -12.61
C ASP A 77 -6.67 -6.68 -12.05
N GLN A 78 -5.58 -6.13 -11.49
CA GLN A 78 -5.57 -4.80 -10.89
C GLN A 78 -5.93 -3.70 -11.90
N ILE A 79 -5.35 -3.75 -13.11
CA ILE A 79 -5.66 -2.81 -14.18
C ILE A 79 -7.12 -2.96 -14.63
N SER A 80 -7.61 -4.19 -14.81
CA SER A 80 -9.00 -4.45 -15.20
C SER A 80 -9.98 -3.90 -14.17
N ILE A 81 -9.73 -4.15 -12.87
CA ILE A 81 -10.55 -3.62 -11.78
C ILE A 81 -10.59 -2.09 -11.81
N LEU A 82 -9.42 -1.44 -11.91
CA LEU A 82 -9.37 0.02 -11.94
C LEU A 82 -10.05 0.61 -13.18
N ARG A 83 -9.98 -0.05 -14.34
CA ARG A 83 -10.75 0.36 -15.52
C ARG A 83 -12.25 0.34 -15.25
N ASP A 84 -12.75 -0.75 -14.68
CA ASP A 84 -14.17 -0.88 -14.33
C ASP A 84 -14.60 0.18 -13.30
N VAL A 85 -13.74 0.45 -12.30
CA VAL A 85 -13.98 1.48 -11.28
C VAL A 85 -14.03 2.86 -11.91
N VAL A 86 -13.03 3.27 -12.68
CA VAL A 86 -12.94 4.59 -13.31
C VAL A 86 -14.10 4.84 -14.29
N LEU A 87 -14.62 3.81 -14.95
CA LEU A 87 -15.77 3.95 -15.83
C LEU A 87 -17.09 4.20 -15.07
N ARG A 88 -17.20 3.67 -13.85
CA ARG A 88 -18.42 3.79 -13.04
C ARG A 88 -18.45 5.04 -12.17
N MET A 89 -17.27 5.55 -11.79
CA MET A 89 -17.19 6.72 -10.93
C MET A 89 -17.41 8.02 -11.70
N GLU A 90 -17.98 9.00 -11.03
CA GLU A 90 -18.02 10.38 -11.50
C GLU A 90 -16.65 11.02 -11.21
N ALA A 91 -15.80 11.11 -12.22
CA ALA A 91 -14.45 11.67 -12.10
C ALA A 91 -14.23 12.71 -13.21
N GLU A 92 -13.82 13.91 -12.80
CA GLU A 92 -13.46 15.00 -13.72
C GLU A 92 -11.94 15.06 -13.95
N HIS A 93 -11.16 14.78 -12.89
CA HIS A 93 -9.70 14.93 -12.90
C HIS A 93 -8.97 13.64 -13.21
N LEU A 94 -9.48 12.50 -12.74
CA LEU A 94 -8.85 11.18 -12.96
C LEU A 94 -9.34 10.47 -14.23
N ARG A 95 -10.32 11.06 -14.94
CA ARG A 95 -10.86 10.58 -16.21
C ARG A 95 -10.82 11.66 -17.28
N PRO A 96 -9.63 11.92 -17.88
CA PRO A 96 -9.49 12.97 -18.87
C PRO A 96 -10.27 12.69 -20.15
N TYR A 97 -10.69 13.78 -20.82
CA TYR A 97 -11.33 13.70 -22.11
C TYR A 97 -10.36 13.12 -23.15
N GLY A 98 -10.82 12.16 -23.93
CA GLY A 98 -10.04 11.50 -25.00
C GLY A 98 -9.43 10.15 -24.59
N ASP A 99 -8.87 10.00 -23.40
CA ASP A 99 -8.40 8.72 -22.87
C ASP A 99 -8.79 8.53 -21.40
N SER A 100 -9.92 7.89 -21.19
CA SER A 100 -10.48 7.62 -19.86
C SER A 100 -9.56 6.77 -18.97
N PHE A 101 -8.52 6.13 -19.53
CA PHE A 101 -7.66 5.20 -18.82
C PHE A 101 -6.24 5.71 -18.62
N PHE A 102 -5.96 6.92 -19.09
CA PHE A 102 -4.62 7.53 -19.03
C PHE A 102 -4.00 7.49 -17.63
N TYR A 103 -4.80 7.75 -16.59
CA TYR A 103 -4.31 7.81 -15.21
C TYR A 103 -4.32 6.49 -14.45
N ILE A 104 -4.75 5.37 -15.04
CA ILE A 104 -4.80 4.06 -14.34
C ILE A 104 -3.47 3.65 -13.72
N PRO A 105 -2.31 3.74 -14.40
CA PRO A 105 -1.04 3.41 -13.79
C PRO A 105 -0.69 4.31 -12.58
N SER A 106 -1.03 5.60 -12.69
CA SER A 106 -0.79 6.58 -11.62
C SER A 106 -1.71 6.35 -10.43
N ILE A 107 -2.99 6.05 -10.66
CA ILE A 107 -3.97 5.68 -9.62
C ILE A 107 -3.49 4.44 -8.87
N LEU A 108 -3.10 3.38 -9.59
CA LEU A 108 -2.59 2.16 -8.98
C LEU A 108 -1.33 2.41 -8.15
N SER A 109 -0.40 3.20 -8.68
CA SER A 109 0.82 3.59 -7.96
C SER A 109 0.51 4.38 -6.68
N ALA A 110 -0.44 5.32 -6.74
CA ALA A 110 -0.86 6.13 -5.60
C ALA A 110 -1.54 5.26 -4.52
N ILE A 111 -2.45 4.36 -4.92
CA ILE A 111 -3.10 3.40 -4.00
C ILE A 111 -2.05 2.54 -3.28
N ARG A 112 -1.07 2.01 -4.01
CA ARG A 112 0.03 1.24 -3.41
C ARG A 112 0.83 2.06 -2.40
N SER A 113 1.15 3.32 -2.74
CA SER A 113 1.86 4.21 -1.82
C SER A 113 1.05 4.47 -0.54
N ILE A 114 -0.24 4.72 -0.65
CA ILE A 114 -1.14 4.92 0.49
C ILE A 114 -1.19 3.66 1.37
N LYS A 115 -1.33 2.48 0.76
CA LYS A 115 -1.29 1.19 1.48
C LYS A 115 0.05 0.95 2.19
N ASN A 116 1.17 1.29 1.56
CA ASN A 116 2.50 1.13 2.15
C ASN A 116 2.69 1.99 3.42
N GLU A 117 1.95 3.09 3.55
CA GLU A 117 1.88 3.90 4.78
C GLU A 117 0.87 3.37 5.80
N GLY A 118 0.23 2.24 5.53
CA GLY A 118 -0.78 1.64 6.41
C GLY A 118 -2.12 2.37 6.44
N ILE A 119 -2.37 3.26 5.49
CA ILE A 119 -3.56 4.11 5.44
C ILE A 119 -4.70 3.33 4.76
N SER A 120 -5.80 3.12 5.47
CA SER A 120 -6.99 2.48 4.91
C SER A 120 -7.76 3.43 3.97
N PRO A 121 -8.70 2.92 3.13
CA PRO A 121 -9.56 3.79 2.32
C PRO A 121 -10.33 4.83 3.13
N ASN A 122 -10.81 4.46 4.32
CA ASN A 122 -11.56 5.37 5.20
C ASN A 122 -10.65 6.44 5.79
N ASP A 123 -9.47 6.05 6.30
CA ASP A 123 -8.50 7.01 6.85
C ASP A 123 -8.04 8.01 5.78
N PHE A 124 -7.85 7.54 4.54
CA PHE A 124 -7.47 8.43 3.44
C PHE A 124 -8.59 9.41 3.08
N GLU A 125 -9.85 8.96 3.07
CA GLU A 125 -11.01 9.83 2.87
C GLU A 125 -11.12 10.91 3.95
N GLU A 126 -10.92 10.55 5.23
CA GLU A 126 -10.90 11.50 6.35
C GLU A 126 -9.77 12.52 6.24
N LEU A 127 -8.58 12.09 5.81
CA LEU A 127 -7.45 13.00 5.58
C LEU A 127 -7.75 14.02 4.48
N VAL A 128 -8.38 13.58 3.39
CA VAL A 128 -8.75 14.46 2.27
C VAL A 128 -9.86 15.45 2.67
N GLU A 129 -10.87 15.01 3.42
CA GLU A 129 -11.91 15.92 3.92
C GLU A 129 -11.33 16.93 4.92
N THR A 130 -10.42 16.51 5.79
CA THR A 130 -9.71 17.41 6.71
C THR A 130 -8.91 18.47 5.93
N GLU A 131 -8.15 18.06 4.90
CA GLU A 131 -7.40 18.99 4.05
C GLU A 131 -8.33 20.00 3.36
N LYS A 132 -9.51 19.54 2.92
CA LYS A 132 -10.53 20.40 2.29
C LYS A 132 -11.13 21.41 3.26
N GLU A 133 -11.43 20.96 4.48
CA GLU A 133 -11.92 21.86 5.55
C GLU A 133 -10.89 22.92 5.92
N GLU A 134 -9.63 22.53 6.06
CA GLU A 134 -8.53 23.47 6.33
C GLU A 134 -8.35 24.46 5.19
N PHE A 135 -8.43 24.00 3.96
CA PHE A 135 -8.41 24.87 2.78
C PHE A 135 -9.53 25.90 2.81
N GLY A 136 -10.75 25.51 3.20
CA GLY A 136 -11.90 26.41 3.33
C GLY A 136 -11.75 27.48 4.41
N LYS A 137 -10.86 27.29 5.39
CA LYS A 137 -10.59 28.26 6.47
C LYS A 137 -9.56 29.34 6.09
N ILE A 138 -8.93 29.23 4.91
CA ILE A 138 -7.94 30.21 4.46
C ILE A 138 -8.63 31.51 4.11
N SER A 139 -8.32 32.59 4.84
CA SER A 139 -8.94 33.90 4.64
C SER A 139 -8.45 34.64 3.39
N ASP A 140 -7.27 34.28 2.87
CA ASP A 140 -6.56 34.98 1.79
C ASP A 140 -6.67 34.27 0.42
N LEU A 141 -7.77 33.54 0.18
CA LEU A 141 -7.99 32.74 -1.04
C LEU A 141 -8.14 33.59 -2.31
N TYR A 142 -8.69 34.80 -2.19
CA TYR A 142 -9.10 35.61 -3.32
C TYR A 142 -8.29 36.90 -3.39
N HIS A 143 -8.15 37.46 -4.59
CA HIS A 143 -7.57 38.78 -4.78
C HIS A 143 -8.56 39.84 -4.28
N GLU A 144 -8.10 40.68 -3.34
CA GLU A 144 -8.94 41.74 -2.78
C GLU A 144 -9.03 42.99 -3.68
N LYS A 145 -7.99 43.22 -4.51
CA LYS A 145 -7.86 44.45 -5.34
C LYS A 145 -7.27 44.13 -6.73
N GLY A 146 -7.42 45.07 -7.67
CA GLY A 146 -6.79 45.03 -8.99
C GLY A 146 -7.58 44.23 -10.05
N ALA A 147 -6.96 43.97 -11.20
CA ALA A 147 -7.61 43.32 -12.37
C ALA A 147 -8.14 41.90 -12.13
N HIS A 148 -7.73 41.28 -11.05
CA HIS A 148 -8.14 39.94 -10.67
C HIS A 148 -9.01 39.90 -9.40
N GLN A 149 -9.53 41.05 -8.95
CA GLN A 149 -10.39 41.16 -7.77
C GLN A 149 -11.53 40.12 -7.80
N GLY A 150 -11.71 39.40 -6.71
CA GLY A 150 -12.71 38.35 -6.57
C GLY A 150 -12.35 37.02 -7.25
N LYS A 151 -11.20 36.92 -7.94
CA LYS A 151 -10.71 35.63 -8.47
C LYS A 151 -9.79 34.95 -7.46
N MET A 152 -9.89 33.63 -7.38
CA MET A 152 -9.00 32.83 -6.54
C MET A 152 -7.56 32.96 -7.03
N LYS A 153 -6.61 33.09 -6.10
CA LYS A 153 -5.19 33.16 -6.41
C LYS A 153 -4.70 31.84 -7.02
N GLY A 154 -3.78 31.91 -7.98
CA GLY A 154 -3.35 30.77 -8.77
C GLY A 154 -2.73 29.62 -7.97
N GLU A 155 -2.07 29.94 -6.85
CA GLU A 155 -1.54 28.93 -5.92
C GLU A 155 -2.64 28.11 -5.26
N TYR A 156 -3.73 28.76 -4.84
CA TYR A 156 -4.89 28.11 -4.23
C TYR A 156 -5.73 27.35 -5.25
N GLN A 157 -5.81 27.81 -6.51
CA GLN A 157 -6.44 27.04 -7.58
C GLN A 157 -5.77 25.67 -7.80
N LYS A 158 -4.42 25.66 -7.80
CA LYS A 158 -3.67 24.40 -7.94
C LYS A 158 -3.89 23.50 -6.73
N LYS A 159 -3.93 24.08 -5.52
CA LYS A 159 -4.20 23.30 -4.30
C LYS A 159 -5.61 22.72 -4.31
N LEU A 160 -6.63 23.49 -4.70
CA LEU A 160 -7.99 23.02 -4.82
C LEU A 160 -8.11 21.84 -5.80
N VAL A 161 -7.50 21.97 -6.99
CA VAL A 161 -7.45 20.88 -7.98
C VAL A 161 -6.77 19.62 -7.41
N SER A 162 -5.72 19.80 -6.59
CA SER A 162 -5.06 18.66 -5.92
C SER A 162 -5.99 17.98 -4.92
N ILE A 163 -6.72 18.76 -4.11
CA ILE A 163 -7.69 18.22 -3.15
C ILE A 163 -8.81 17.46 -3.87
N GLU A 164 -9.38 18.02 -4.96
CA GLU A 164 -10.41 17.33 -5.73
C GLU A 164 -9.89 16.04 -6.39
N LYS A 165 -8.65 16.02 -6.89
CA LYS A 165 -8.00 14.79 -7.36
C LYS A 165 -7.84 13.74 -6.26
N ASN A 166 -7.44 14.15 -5.06
CA ASN A 166 -7.29 13.25 -3.92
C ASN A 166 -8.65 12.70 -3.49
N LYS A 167 -9.72 13.50 -3.58
CA LYS A 167 -11.08 13.03 -3.31
C LYS A 167 -11.53 11.95 -4.31
N GLU A 168 -11.29 12.17 -5.60
CA GLU A 168 -11.55 11.16 -6.62
C GLU A 168 -10.68 9.90 -6.40
N LEU A 169 -9.42 10.08 -6.00
CA LEU A 169 -8.51 8.98 -5.67
C LEU A 169 -8.98 8.18 -4.45
N ALA A 170 -9.52 8.83 -3.41
CA ALA A 170 -10.08 8.17 -2.24
C ALA A 170 -11.28 7.28 -2.63
N SER A 171 -12.16 7.81 -3.48
CA SER A 171 -13.27 7.04 -4.03
C SER A 171 -12.79 5.86 -4.88
N ALA A 172 -11.80 6.08 -5.75
CA ALA A 172 -11.20 5.01 -6.55
C ALA A 172 -10.55 3.92 -5.68
N TYR A 173 -9.85 4.31 -4.62
CA TYR A 173 -9.21 3.37 -3.69
C TYR A 173 -10.26 2.52 -2.95
N ARG A 174 -11.32 3.14 -2.43
CA ARG A 174 -12.42 2.42 -1.76
C ARG A 174 -13.07 1.41 -2.70
N GLU A 175 -13.43 1.83 -3.92
CA GLU A 175 -14.06 0.95 -4.90
C GLU A 175 -13.11 -0.16 -5.39
N TYR A 176 -11.84 0.14 -5.59
CA TYR A 176 -10.82 -0.85 -5.91
C TYR A 176 -10.72 -1.93 -4.84
N GLN A 177 -10.72 -1.53 -3.56
CA GLN A 177 -10.65 -2.47 -2.45
C GLN A 177 -11.92 -3.33 -2.33
N ASN A 178 -13.09 -2.75 -2.59
CA ASN A 178 -14.36 -3.47 -2.63
C ASN A 178 -14.37 -4.52 -3.75
N GLU A 179 -13.92 -4.15 -4.95
CA GLU A 179 -13.84 -5.07 -6.09
C GLU A 179 -12.85 -6.22 -5.86
N LEU A 180 -11.71 -5.95 -5.23
CA LEU A 180 -10.79 -7.01 -4.83
C LEU A 180 -11.48 -8.02 -3.91
N ARG A 181 -12.18 -7.55 -2.86
CA ARG A 181 -12.93 -8.42 -1.93
C ARG A 181 -14.03 -9.22 -2.62
N LEU A 182 -14.83 -8.57 -3.47
CA LEU A 182 -15.93 -9.22 -4.21
C LEU A 182 -15.42 -10.34 -5.12
N ARG A 183 -14.26 -10.13 -5.75
CA ARG A 183 -13.64 -11.11 -6.64
C ARG A 183 -12.77 -12.13 -5.89
N LYS A 184 -12.72 -12.08 -4.56
CA LYS A 184 -11.82 -12.87 -3.71
C LYS A 184 -10.36 -12.73 -4.15
N LEU A 185 -9.94 -11.50 -4.40
CA LEU A 185 -8.58 -11.12 -4.74
C LEU A 185 -7.96 -10.32 -3.60
N TYR A 186 -6.64 -10.37 -3.48
CA TYR A 186 -5.84 -9.49 -2.65
C TYR A 186 -4.57 -9.08 -3.39
N ASP A 187 -4.10 -7.87 -3.21
CA ASP A 187 -2.81 -7.47 -3.73
C ASP A 187 -1.68 -7.72 -2.71
N PHE A 188 -0.45 -7.40 -3.09
CA PHE A 188 0.71 -7.63 -2.23
C PHE A 188 0.69 -6.78 -0.96
N GLU A 189 0.22 -5.56 -1.09
CA GLU A 189 0.10 -4.62 0.01
C GLU A 189 -0.94 -5.12 1.04
N ASP A 190 -2.09 -5.63 0.59
CA ASP A 190 -3.12 -6.23 1.45
C ASP A 190 -2.55 -7.37 2.29
N MET A 191 -1.77 -8.25 1.68
CA MET A 191 -1.17 -9.38 2.37
C MET A 191 -0.26 -8.95 3.52
N ILE A 192 0.55 -7.91 3.31
CA ILE A 192 1.43 -7.37 4.35
C ILE A 192 0.61 -6.70 5.44
N LEU A 193 -0.37 -5.88 5.06
CA LEU A 193 -1.23 -5.15 6.00
C LEU A 193 -2.03 -6.10 6.90
N GLU A 194 -2.59 -7.18 6.36
CA GLU A 194 -3.31 -8.18 7.14
C GLU A 194 -2.40 -8.88 8.16
N VAL A 195 -1.15 -9.22 7.79
CA VAL A 195 -0.19 -9.80 8.74
C VAL A 195 0.18 -8.80 9.83
N VAL A 196 0.44 -7.54 9.49
CA VAL A 196 0.75 -6.48 10.47
C VAL A 196 -0.42 -6.28 11.42
N ARG A 197 -1.65 -6.21 10.89
CA ARG A 197 -2.86 -6.09 11.71
C ARG A 197 -3.01 -7.28 12.67
N SER A 198 -2.87 -8.51 12.16
CA SER A 198 -2.98 -9.72 12.98
C SER A 198 -1.97 -9.73 14.13
N PHE A 199 -0.76 -9.24 13.92
CA PHE A 199 0.23 -9.12 14.99
C PHE A 199 -0.14 -8.06 16.03
N SER A 200 -0.78 -6.96 15.62
CA SER A 200 -1.20 -5.90 16.54
C SER A 200 -2.43 -6.28 17.37
N GLU A 201 -3.28 -7.17 16.86
CA GLU A 201 -4.53 -7.58 17.52
C GLU A 201 -4.37 -8.81 18.44
N ASN A 202 -3.27 -9.57 18.28
CA ASN A 202 -3.03 -10.83 18.98
C ASN A 202 -1.70 -10.83 19.77
N GLU A 203 -1.34 -9.72 20.40
CA GLU A 203 -0.24 -9.64 21.37
C GLU A 203 -0.52 -10.40 22.67
#